data_e7f71d4fe5a9d7cc618045c4565a41b6
#
_entry.id   e7f71d4fe5a9d7cc618045c4565a41b6
#
_cell.length_a   1.000
_cell.length_b   1.000
_cell.length_c   1.000
_cell.angle_alpha   90.00
_cell.angle_beta   90.00
_cell.angle_gamma   90.00
#
_symmetry.space_group_name_H-M   'P 1'
#
loop_
_entity.id
_entity.type
_entity.pdbx_description
1 polymer ?
#
loop_
_entity_poly.entity_id
_entity_poly.type
_entity_poly.pdbx_seq_one_letter_code
_entity_poly.pdbx_strand_id
1 'polypeptide(L)'
;MPQIDGITLAARIKENHPHTAILFLTAYKKYAFDAYSVHPAGYLLKPVSDKKLEEEVDYACGKAPTSIPAHTHPHIHIKTFGFFDVYVDDRPISFKLAKAKEILAYLVDKQGSGVTRAEIFAAIWEDIQYDRRMQKQLDVYIRSLRDTLREYGISEIMEMKRGILRIVPGTLVCDAYLFFSGDSLTINSYRGEYMSSYSWASMTEAILYWKAANI
;
A
#
# COMPACT_ATOMS: atom_id res chain seq x y z
N MET A 1 -4.32 -29.56 -20.52
CA MET A 1 -5.34 -29.62 -21.60
C MET A 1 -4.60 -29.97 -22.86
N PRO A 2 -5.02 -30.91 -23.67
CA PRO A 2 -4.14 -31.45 -24.73
C PRO A 2 -3.97 -30.60 -25.98
N GLN A 3 -4.74 -29.53 -26.20
CA GLN A 3 -4.67 -28.75 -27.44
C GLN A 3 -4.55 -27.24 -27.25
N ILE A 4 -4.95 -26.67 -26.09
CA ILE A 4 -4.89 -25.27 -25.78
C ILE A 4 -4.63 -25.08 -24.29
N ASP A 5 -3.73 -24.19 -23.90
CA ASP A 5 -3.53 -23.84 -22.49
C ASP A 5 -4.62 -22.88 -22.01
N GLY A 6 -4.78 -22.80 -20.67
CA GLY A 6 -5.85 -22.01 -20.06
C GLY A 6 -5.73 -20.50 -20.30
N ILE A 7 -4.52 -19.97 -20.49
CA ILE A 7 -4.29 -18.55 -20.73
C ILE A 7 -4.70 -18.19 -22.15
N THR A 8 -4.29 -18.99 -23.13
CA THR A 8 -4.71 -18.83 -24.53
C THR A 8 -6.23 -18.96 -24.68
N LEU A 9 -6.86 -19.88 -23.93
CA LEU A 9 -8.32 -20.01 -23.91
C LEU A 9 -8.97 -18.75 -23.35
N ALA A 10 -8.46 -18.23 -22.23
CA ALA A 10 -8.95 -17.02 -21.59
C ALA A 10 -8.83 -15.80 -22.53
N ALA A 11 -7.71 -15.65 -23.24
CA ALA A 11 -7.53 -14.58 -24.21
C ALA A 11 -8.60 -14.64 -25.32
N ARG A 12 -8.84 -15.81 -25.91
CA ARG A 12 -9.91 -15.98 -26.92
C ARG A 12 -11.31 -15.71 -26.40
N ILE A 13 -11.59 -16.06 -25.13
CA ILE A 13 -12.87 -15.72 -24.50
C ILE A 13 -13.00 -14.20 -24.37
N LYS A 14 -11.96 -13.52 -23.92
CA LYS A 14 -11.96 -12.06 -23.77
C LYS A 14 -12.08 -11.30 -25.08
N GLU A 15 -11.49 -11.81 -26.16
CA GLU A 15 -11.64 -11.25 -27.53
C GLU A 15 -13.11 -11.24 -27.99
N ASN A 16 -13.84 -12.33 -27.76
CA ASN A 16 -15.22 -12.47 -28.21
C ASN A 16 -16.23 -11.98 -27.17
N HIS A 17 -15.89 -12.04 -25.90
CA HIS A 17 -16.74 -11.71 -24.76
C HIS A 17 -15.97 -10.89 -23.71
N PRO A 18 -15.69 -9.60 -23.94
CA PRO A 18 -14.81 -8.77 -23.08
C PRO A 18 -15.28 -8.68 -21.62
N HIS A 19 -16.60 -8.76 -21.41
CA HIS A 19 -17.20 -8.63 -20.07
C HIS A 19 -17.28 -9.96 -19.28
N THR A 20 -16.83 -11.09 -19.87
CA THR A 20 -16.82 -12.36 -19.16
C THR A 20 -15.81 -12.34 -18.02
N ALA A 21 -16.26 -12.58 -16.80
CA ALA A 21 -15.38 -12.77 -15.65
C ALA A 21 -14.68 -14.14 -15.77
N ILE A 22 -13.35 -14.15 -15.64
CA ILE A 22 -12.53 -15.37 -15.73
C ILE A 22 -11.80 -15.56 -14.42
N LEU A 23 -11.96 -16.72 -13.79
CA LEU A 23 -11.22 -17.16 -12.61
C LEU A 23 -10.30 -18.33 -12.99
N PHE A 24 -9.01 -18.18 -12.69
CA PHE A 24 -8.06 -19.28 -12.80
C PHE A 24 -7.98 -20.08 -11.50
N LEU A 25 -8.09 -21.41 -11.61
CA LEU A 25 -7.90 -22.33 -10.49
C LEU A 25 -6.82 -23.35 -10.86
N THR A 26 -5.63 -23.23 -10.26
CA THR A 26 -4.44 -23.99 -10.64
C THR A 26 -3.58 -24.41 -9.45
N ALA A 27 -2.77 -25.45 -9.62
CA ALA A 27 -1.73 -25.83 -8.67
C ALA A 27 -0.40 -25.09 -8.90
N TYR A 28 -0.27 -24.34 -10.00
CA TYR A 28 1.00 -23.77 -10.44
C TYR A 28 1.07 -22.26 -10.24
N LYS A 29 1.92 -21.80 -9.32
CA LYS A 29 2.18 -20.37 -9.09
C LYS A 29 2.80 -19.65 -10.29
N LYS A 30 3.67 -20.34 -11.03
CA LYS A 30 4.49 -19.77 -12.10
C LYS A 30 3.70 -19.15 -13.27
N TYR A 31 2.46 -19.55 -13.48
CA TYR A 31 1.61 -19.04 -14.57
C TYR A 31 0.75 -17.84 -14.15
N ALA A 32 0.84 -17.37 -12.90
CA ALA A 32 0.05 -16.23 -12.44
C ALA A 32 0.37 -14.97 -13.24
N PHE A 33 1.64 -14.78 -13.59
CA PHE A 33 2.09 -13.64 -14.39
C PHE A 33 1.52 -13.66 -15.82
N ASP A 34 1.62 -14.82 -16.49
CA ASP A 34 1.10 -14.95 -17.86
C ASP A 34 -0.43 -14.81 -17.88
N ALA A 35 -1.12 -15.31 -16.85
CA ALA A 35 -2.56 -15.17 -16.70
C ALA A 35 -3.01 -13.72 -16.52
N TYR A 36 -2.16 -12.84 -15.97
CA TYR A 36 -2.49 -11.45 -15.79
C TYR A 36 -2.71 -10.68 -17.10
N SER A 37 -2.06 -11.12 -18.20
CA SER A 37 -2.20 -10.52 -19.53
C SER A 37 -3.64 -10.53 -20.07
N VAL A 38 -4.49 -11.42 -19.55
CA VAL A 38 -5.92 -11.56 -19.96
C VAL A 38 -6.87 -10.90 -18.97
N HIS A 39 -6.37 -10.12 -18.00
CA HIS A 39 -7.15 -9.44 -16.98
C HIS A 39 -8.21 -10.35 -16.32
N PRO A 40 -7.79 -11.44 -15.62
CA PRO A 40 -8.73 -12.32 -14.96
C PRO A 40 -9.38 -11.62 -13.77
N ALA A 41 -10.59 -12.03 -13.42
CA ALA A 41 -11.28 -11.57 -12.22
C ALA A 41 -10.63 -12.15 -10.94
N GLY A 42 -9.91 -13.28 -11.03
CA GLY A 42 -9.16 -13.85 -9.92
C GLY A 42 -8.25 -15.01 -10.33
N TYR A 43 -7.27 -15.30 -9.45
CA TYR A 43 -6.31 -16.40 -9.62
C TYR A 43 -6.14 -17.15 -8.30
N LEU A 44 -6.66 -18.38 -8.26
CA LEU A 44 -6.70 -19.21 -7.08
C LEU A 44 -5.72 -20.37 -7.17
N LEU A 45 -4.96 -20.59 -6.11
CA LEU A 45 -4.03 -21.72 -6.00
C LEU A 45 -4.68 -22.87 -5.25
N LYS A 46 -4.59 -24.07 -5.83
CA LYS A 46 -4.99 -25.32 -5.16
C LYS A 46 -3.99 -25.70 -4.06
N PRO A 47 -4.46 -26.17 -2.87
CA PRO A 47 -5.85 -26.39 -2.49
C PRO A 47 -6.57 -25.08 -2.16
N VAL A 48 -7.82 -24.93 -2.59
CA VAL A 48 -8.69 -23.80 -2.27
C VAL A 48 -9.85 -24.29 -1.41
N SER A 49 -10.24 -23.52 -0.40
CA SER A 49 -11.44 -23.83 0.39
C SER A 49 -12.69 -23.36 -0.34
N ASP A 50 -13.81 -24.07 -0.10
CA ASP A 50 -15.09 -23.72 -0.72
C ASP A 50 -15.49 -22.27 -0.43
N LYS A 51 -15.27 -21.81 0.82
CA LYS A 51 -15.52 -20.42 1.22
C LYS A 51 -14.73 -19.41 0.37
N LYS A 52 -13.44 -19.65 0.15
CA LYS A 52 -12.61 -18.76 -0.66
C LYS A 52 -13.03 -18.78 -2.13
N LEU A 53 -13.44 -19.93 -2.64
CA LEU A 53 -13.95 -20.04 -4.01
C LEU A 53 -15.26 -19.28 -4.18
N GLU A 54 -16.20 -19.41 -3.23
CA GLU A 54 -17.47 -18.66 -3.22
C GLU A 54 -17.23 -17.15 -3.19
N GLU A 55 -16.36 -16.66 -2.31
CA GLU A 55 -16.00 -15.24 -2.20
C GLU A 55 -15.50 -14.67 -3.53
N GLU A 56 -14.61 -15.38 -4.21
CA GLU A 56 -14.04 -14.95 -5.50
C GLU A 56 -15.04 -15.02 -6.65
N VAL A 57 -15.93 -16.04 -6.65
CA VAL A 57 -17.00 -16.16 -7.65
C VAL A 57 -18.02 -15.04 -7.48
N ASP A 58 -18.44 -14.73 -6.26
CA ASP A 58 -19.38 -13.65 -5.96
C ASP A 58 -18.80 -12.29 -6.35
N TYR A 59 -17.51 -12.05 -6.07
CA TYR A 59 -16.79 -10.88 -6.53
C TYR A 59 -16.77 -10.80 -8.06
N ALA A 60 -16.42 -11.89 -8.74
CA ALA A 60 -16.34 -11.96 -10.20
C ALA A 60 -17.69 -11.75 -10.90
N CYS A 61 -18.79 -12.15 -10.25
CA CYS A 61 -20.17 -12.01 -10.77
C CYS A 61 -20.80 -10.64 -10.49
N GLY A 62 -20.04 -9.72 -9.87
CA GLY A 62 -20.59 -8.43 -9.43
C GLY A 62 -21.70 -8.57 -8.38
N LYS A 63 -21.86 -9.78 -7.87
CA LYS A 63 -22.58 -10.03 -6.63
C LYS A 63 -21.61 -9.64 -5.51
N ALA A 64 -21.35 -8.31 -5.39
CA ALA A 64 -20.78 -7.85 -4.16
C ALA A 64 -21.64 -8.49 -3.05
N PRO A 65 -21.04 -9.18 -2.06
CA PRO A 65 -21.80 -9.64 -0.94
C PRO A 65 -22.51 -8.42 -0.40
N THR A 66 -23.84 -8.48 -0.29
CA THR A 66 -24.68 -7.49 0.38
C THR A 66 -24.35 -7.43 1.87
N SER A 67 -23.34 -8.14 2.25
CA SER A 67 -22.51 -8.07 3.42
C SER A 67 -21.08 -8.44 3.00
N ILE A 68 -20.34 -7.48 2.45
CA ILE A 68 -18.99 -7.31 2.94
C ILE A 68 -19.21 -7.25 4.45
N PRO A 69 -18.66 -8.17 5.29
CA PRO A 69 -18.59 -7.88 6.71
C PRO A 69 -17.97 -6.50 6.69
N ALA A 70 -18.75 -5.50 7.11
CA ALA A 70 -18.31 -4.12 7.10
C ALA A 70 -16.91 -4.21 7.66
N HIS A 71 -15.89 -3.96 6.80
CA HIS A 71 -14.52 -4.04 7.25
C HIS A 71 -14.56 -3.14 8.46
N THR A 72 -14.45 -3.72 9.66
CA THR A 72 -14.53 -2.99 10.92
C THR A 72 -13.44 -1.93 10.94
N HIS A 73 -12.59 -1.93 9.90
CA HIS A 73 -11.53 -0.97 9.64
C HIS A 73 -11.54 -0.56 8.17
N PRO A 74 -11.40 0.74 7.85
CA PRO A 74 -11.29 1.24 6.49
C PRO A 74 -10.09 0.61 5.78
N HIS A 75 -10.23 0.34 4.47
CA HIS A 75 -9.11 -0.14 3.66
C HIS A 75 -8.11 1.00 3.43
N ILE A 76 -6.94 0.88 4.02
CA ILE A 76 -5.92 1.93 3.98
C ILE A 76 -4.80 1.51 3.06
N HIS A 77 -4.60 2.28 2.00
CA HIS A 77 -3.51 2.09 1.04
C HIS A 77 -2.59 3.31 1.04
N ILE A 78 -1.30 3.08 1.23
CA ILE A 78 -0.27 4.13 1.18
C ILE A 78 0.60 3.90 -0.05
N LYS A 79 0.64 4.90 -0.92
CA LYS A 79 1.50 4.97 -2.08
C LYS A 79 2.79 5.71 -1.70
N THR A 80 3.92 5.06 -1.93
CA THR A 80 5.25 5.64 -1.69
C THR A 80 6.09 5.72 -2.97
N PHE A 81 5.77 4.93 -4.01
CA PHE A 81 6.44 4.98 -5.29
C PHE A 81 6.03 6.24 -6.06
N GLY A 82 7.00 7.06 -6.46
CA GLY A 82 6.81 8.39 -6.96
C GLY A 82 6.47 9.37 -5.84
N PHE A 83 5.28 9.94 -5.84
CA PHE A 83 4.81 10.86 -4.79
C PHE A 83 4.10 10.12 -3.68
N PHE A 84 4.31 10.57 -2.44
CA PHE A 84 3.62 10.01 -1.28
C PHE A 84 2.15 10.42 -1.26
N ASP A 85 1.26 9.42 -1.19
CA ASP A 85 -0.18 9.64 -0.99
C ASP A 85 -0.81 8.55 -0.13
N VAL A 86 -1.94 8.90 0.49
CA VAL A 86 -2.72 8.01 1.37
C VAL A 86 -4.15 7.93 0.84
N TYR A 87 -4.65 6.72 0.73
CA TYR A 87 -6.00 6.41 0.27
C TYR A 87 -6.77 5.67 1.36
N VAL A 88 -8.01 6.03 1.55
CA VAL A 88 -8.98 5.35 2.42
C VAL A 88 -10.17 4.97 1.56
N ASP A 89 -10.46 3.67 1.46
CA ASP A 89 -11.50 3.12 0.58
C ASP A 89 -11.38 3.66 -0.86
N ASP A 90 -10.15 3.58 -1.41
CA ASP A 90 -9.74 4.03 -2.75
C ASP A 90 -9.89 5.54 -3.01
N ARG A 91 -10.13 6.35 -1.97
CA ARG A 91 -10.22 7.80 -2.08
C ARG A 91 -9.00 8.46 -1.44
N PRO A 92 -8.35 9.40 -2.13
CA PRO A 92 -7.21 10.11 -1.55
C PRO A 92 -7.68 10.99 -0.38
N ILE A 93 -6.91 10.99 0.71
CA ILE A 93 -7.19 11.87 1.84
C ILE A 93 -6.45 13.20 1.70
N SER A 94 -7.03 14.25 2.27
CA SER A 94 -6.46 15.60 2.25
C SER A 94 -5.87 15.97 3.60
N PHE A 95 -4.67 16.54 3.59
CA PHE A 95 -4.00 17.04 4.78
C PHE A 95 -4.12 18.56 4.85
N LYS A 96 -4.56 19.10 5.98
CA LYS A 96 -4.67 20.55 6.20
C LYS A 96 -3.31 21.27 6.17
N LEU A 97 -2.25 20.56 6.56
CA LEU A 97 -0.89 21.08 6.59
C LEU A 97 0.06 20.12 5.85
N ALA A 98 0.80 20.62 4.87
CA ALA A 98 1.76 19.82 4.09
C ALA A 98 2.81 19.13 4.99
N LYS A 99 3.27 19.81 6.04
CA LYS A 99 4.21 19.23 7.01
C LYS A 99 3.61 18.09 7.84
N ALA A 100 2.29 18.05 8.05
CA ALA A 100 1.63 16.92 8.68
C ALA A 100 1.66 15.67 7.75
N LYS A 101 1.45 15.85 6.44
CA LYS A 101 1.61 14.79 5.42
C LYS A 101 3.05 14.28 5.38
N GLU A 102 4.04 15.16 5.40
CA GLU A 102 5.46 14.82 5.39
C GLU A 102 5.88 14.05 6.65
N ILE A 103 5.37 14.42 7.84
CA ILE A 103 5.62 13.65 9.07
C ILE A 103 5.07 12.22 8.93
N LEU A 104 3.87 12.05 8.38
CA LEU A 104 3.33 10.71 8.14
C LEU A 104 4.20 9.92 7.16
N ALA A 105 4.64 10.53 6.06
CA ALA A 105 5.54 9.92 5.09
C ALA A 105 6.84 9.44 5.76
N TYR A 106 7.44 10.28 6.61
CA TYR A 106 8.64 9.93 7.36
C TYR A 106 8.40 8.74 8.31
N LEU A 107 7.26 8.70 9.02
CA LEU A 107 6.93 7.56 9.88
C LEU A 107 6.70 6.28 9.06
N VAL A 108 6.09 6.37 7.88
CA VAL A 108 5.92 5.24 6.94
C VAL A 108 7.28 4.74 6.47
N ASP A 109 8.22 5.61 6.12
CA ASP A 109 9.59 5.25 5.76
C ASP A 109 10.29 4.42 6.85
N LYS A 110 9.99 4.68 8.11
CA LYS A 110 10.57 3.95 9.26
C LYS A 110 9.93 2.58 9.53
N GLN A 111 8.95 2.15 8.75
CA GLN A 111 8.40 0.78 8.70
C GLN A 111 8.01 0.21 10.08
N GLY A 112 7.42 1.04 10.94
CA GLY A 112 7.03 0.66 12.31
C GLY A 112 8.09 0.87 13.37
N SER A 113 9.30 1.27 13.02
CA SER A 113 10.30 1.71 13.99
C SER A 113 9.81 2.98 14.70
N GLY A 114 10.03 3.02 16.02
CA GLY A 114 9.65 4.18 16.82
C GLY A 114 10.58 5.35 16.58
N VAL A 115 10.01 6.55 16.43
CA VAL A 115 10.75 7.80 16.14
C VAL A 115 10.41 8.84 17.20
N THR A 116 11.41 9.56 17.68
CA THR A 116 11.24 10.69 18.60
C THR A 116 10.91 11.98 17.85
N ARG A 117 10.37 12.98 18.56
CA ARG A 117 10.16 14.32 17.99
C ARG A 117 11.42 14.95 17.46
N ALA A 118 12.55 14.73 18.15
CA ALA A 118 13.84 15.28 17.74
C ALA A 118 14.34 14.67 16.43
N GLU A 119 14.17 13.35 16.24
CA GLU A 119 14.51 12.66 14.98
C GLU A 119 13.61 13.09 13.83
N ILE A 120 12.30 13.24 14.04
CA ILE A 120 11.38 13.78 13.02
C ILE A 120 11.81 15.18 12.63
N PHE A 121 12.14 16.04 13.63
CA PHE A 121 12.56 17.39 13.38
C PHE A 121 13.86 17.42 12.57
N ALA A 122 14.88 16.68 13.00
CA ALA A 122 16.18 16.65 12.33
C ALA A 122 16.09 16.20 10.87
N ALA A 123 15.17 15.26 10.56
CA ALA A 123 14.97 14.77 9.20
C ALA A 123 14.24 15.78 8.29
N ILE A 124 13.25 16.51 8.82
CA ILE A 124 12.35 17.36 8.02
C ILE A 124 12.82 18.84 7.95
N TRP A 125 13.67 19.27 8.89
CA TRP A 125 14.19 20.65 8.97
C TRP A 125 15.71 20.63 9.14
N GLU A 126 16.44 20.28 8.08
CA GLU A 126 17.87 20.00 8.08
C GLU A 126 18.74 21.13 8.66
N ASP A 127 18.41 22.42 8.35
CA ASP A 127 19.23 23.57 8.71
C ASP A 127 18.64 24.46 9.82
N ILE A 128 17.61 23.97 10.52
CA ILE A 128 16.92 24.77 11.54
C ILE A 128 17.20 24.22 12.94
N GLN A 129 17.54 25.12 13.88
CA GLN A 129 17.77 24.74 15.26
C GLN A 129 16.48 24.28 15.95
N TYR A 130 16.54 23.14 16.65
CA TYR A 130 15.44 22.57 17.41
C TYR A 130 15.24 23.30 18.75
N ASP A 131 14.71 24.51 18.71
CA ASP A 131 14.41 25.35 19.86
C ASP A 131 12.97 25.14 20.38
N ARG A 132 12.59 25.85 21.46
CA ARG A 132 11.25 25.79 22.05
C ARG A 132 10.14 26.22 21.09
N ARG A 133 10.42 27.14 20.17
CA ARG A 133 9.45 27.60 19.17
C ARG A 133 9.17 26.48 18.18
N MET A 134 10.21 25.85 17.69
CA MET A 134 10.11 24.75 16.74
C MET A 134 9.48 23.50 17.36
N GLN A 135 9.74 23.23 18.64
CA GLN A 135 9.06 22.17 19.38
C GLN A 135 7.52 22.38 19.40
N LYS A 136 7.09 23.60 19.72
CA LYS A 136 5.64 23.94 19.71
C LYS A 136 5.06 23.82 18.30
N GLN A 137 5.80 24.23 17.28
CA GLN A 137 5.34 24.13 15.88
C GLN A 137 5.22 22.68 15.42
N LEU A 138 6.20 21.84 15.77
CA LEU A 138 6.13 20.39 15.52
C LEU A 138 4.91 19.75 16.20
N ASP A 139 4.61 20.13 17.44
CA ASP A 139 3.42 19.66 18.15
C ASP A 139 2.10 20.07 17.44
N VAL A 140 2.07 21.24 16.80
CA VAL A 140 0.92 21.66 15.95
C VAL A 140 0.79 20.74 14.74
N TYR A 141 1.87 20.41 14.05
CA TYR A 141 1.83 19.50 12.90
C TYR A 141 1.44 18.08 13.29
N ILE A 142 1.98 17.56 14.40
CA ILE A 142 1.59 16.23 14.91
C ILE A 142 0.11 16.21 15.32
N ARG A 143 -0.39 17.28 15.93
CA ARG A 143 -1.82 17.40 16.25
C ARG A 143 -2.67 17.40 14.98
N SER A 144 -2.30 18.22 13.98
CA SER A 144 -2.99 18.27 12.70
C SER A 144 -3.00 16.91 12.00
N LEU A 145 -1.89 16.17 12.03
CA LEU A 145 -1.82 14.79 11.53
C LEU A 145 -2.84 13.89 12.24
N ARG A 146 -2.83 13.89 13.57
CA ARG A 146 -3.77 13.06 14.37
C ARG A 146 -5.23 13.43 14.12
N ASP A 147 -5.53 14.71 13.96
CA ASP A 147 -6.88 15.17 13.66
C ASP A 147 -7.31 14.73 12.26
N THR A 148 -6.42 14.78 11.26
CA THR A 148 -6.68 14.22 9.93
C THR A 148 -6.94 12.71 10.00
N LEU A 149 -6.08 11.93 10.67
CA LEU A 149 -6.29 10.48 10.78
C LEU A 149 -7.61 10.14 11.48
N ARG A 150 -8.02 10.94 12.46
CA ARG A 150 -9.31 10.77 13.16
C ARG A 150 -10.49 11.14 12.25
N GLU A 151 -10.39 12.20 11.47
CA GLU A 151 -11.42 12.66 10.52
C GLU A 151 -11.75 11.57 9.49
N TYR A 152 -10.74 10.83 9.05
CA TYR A 152 -10.89 9.71 8.10
C TYR A 152 -11.09 8.34 8.77
N GLY A 153 -11.19 8.26 10.12
CA GLY A 153 -11.45 7.02 10.85
C GLY A 153 -10.28 6.02 10.84
N ILE A 154 -9.03 6.49 10.62
CA ILE A 154 -7.83 5.66 10.48
C ILE A 154 -6.77 5.93 11.56
N SER A 155 -7.20 6.32 12.76
CA SER A 155 -6.28 6.66 13.86
C SER A 155 -5.35 5.51 14.27
N GLU A 156 -5.75 4.27 14.02
CA GLU A 156 -5.02 3.04 14.34
C GLU A 156 -3.71 2.85 13.56
N ILE A 157 -3.55 3.53 12.42
CA ILE A 157 -2.29 3.42 11.66
C ILE A 157 -1.09 4.02 12.37
N MET A 158 -1.33 4.90 13.36
CA MET A 158 -0.25 5.59 14.07
C MET A 158 -0.42 5.47 15.58
N GLU A 159 0.60 4.99 16.24
CA GLU A 159 0.73 5.00 17.69
C GLU A 159 1.63 6.12 18.18
N MET A 160 1.26 6.71 19.32
CA MET A 160 2.13 7.61 20.07
C MET A 160 2.18 7.16 21.54
N LYS A 161 3.35 6.72 21.99
CA LYS A 161 3.55 6.23 23.36
C LYS A 161 4.86 6.76 23.94
N ARG A 162 4.81 7.37 25.09
CA ARG A 162 5.97 7.92 25.80
C ARG A 162 6.84 8.85 24.95
N GLY A 163 6.23 9.68 24.10
CA GLY A 163 6.94 10.62 23.22
C GLY A 163 7.47 10.05 21.92
N ILE A 164 7.34 8.73 21.71
CA ILE A 164 7.72 8.03 20.49
C ILE A 164 6.49 7.88 19.59
N LEU A 165 6.66 8.19 18.30
CA LEU A 165 5.66 8.01 17.27
C LEU A 165 6.08 6.84 16.37
N ARG A 166 5.13 6.04 15.91
CA ARG A 166 5.37 4.98 14.92
C ARG A 166 4.12 4.67 14.10
N ILE A 167 4.32 4.16 12.91
CA ILE A 167 3.28 3.50 12.12
C ILE A 167 3.06 2.09 12.65
N VAL A 168 1.84 1.58 12.50
CA VAL A 168 1.47 0.18 12.75
C VAL A 168 1.34 -0.52 11.39
N PRO A 169 2.38 -1.19 10.87
CA PRO A 169 2.39 -1.69 9.48
C PRO A 169 1.26 -2.67 9.16
N GLY A 170 0.79 -3.43 10.17
CA GLY A 170 -0.27 -4.42 9.97
C GLY A 170 -1.68 -3.83 9.74
N THR A 171 -1.87 -2.53 9.86
CA THR A 171 -3.18 -1.86 9.69
C THR A 171 -3.35 -1.22 8.31
N LEU A 172 -2.36 -1.33 7.44
CA LEU A 172 -2.36 -0.67 6.13
C LEU A 172 -1.65 -1.51 5.07
N VAL A 173 -1.93 -1.23 3.81
CA VAL A 173 -1.19 -1.75 2.66
C VAL A 173 -0.28 -0.63 2.15
N CYS A 174 1.02 -0.92 1.96
CA CYS A 174 2.00 0.03 1.45
C CYS A 174 2.85 -0.63 0.37
N ASP A 175 3.00 0.03 -0.77
CA ASP A 175 3.78 -0.48 -1.90
C ASP A 175 5.24 -0.77 -1.52
N ALA A 176 5.92 0.12 -0.80
CA ALA A 176 7.28 -0.15 -0.33
C ALA A 176 7.35 -1.36 0.62
N TYR A 177 6.35 -1.58 1.48
CA TYR A 177 6.34 -2.73 2.40
C TYR A 177 6.15 -4.03 1.62
N LEU A 178 5.26 -4.05 0.64
CA LEU A 178 5.07 -5.17 -0.27
C LEU A 178 6.35 -5.45 -1.08
N PHE A 179 7.00 -4.40 -1.59
CA PHE A 179 8.28 -4.53 -2.28
C PHE A 179 9.35 -5.18 -1.38
N PHE A 180 9.50 -4.71 -0.14
CA PHE A 180 10.48 -5.28 0.80
C PHE A 180 10.14 -6.72 1.21
N SER A 181 8.87 -7.10 1.24
CA SER A 181 8.42 -8.47 1.49
C SER A 181 8.60 -9.42 0.30
N GLY A 182 8.97 -8.91 -0.88
CA GLY A 182 9.23 -9.72 -2.07
C GLY A 182 7.99 -9.92 -2.96
N ASP A 183 6.97 -9.07 -2.85
CA ASP A 183 5.81 -9.13 -3.74
C ASP A 183 6.20 -8.80 -5.18
N SER A 184 6.06 -9.79 -6.06
CA SER A 184 6.52 -9.71 -7.44
C SER A 184 5.82 -8.62 -8.27
N LEU A 185 4.54 -8.36 -8.01
CA LEU A 185 3.79 -7.34 -8.73
C LEU A 185 4.30 -5.95 -8.35
N THR A 186 4.51 -5.72 -7.07
CA THR A 186 5.01 -4.45 -6.56
C THR A 186 6.46 -4.21 -6.99
N ILE A 187 7.31 -5.24 -6.99
CA ILE A 187 8.68 -5.16 -7.49
C ILE A 187 8.69 -4.73 -8.97
N ASN A 188 7.86 -5.36 -9.81
CA ASN A 188 7.76 -5.04 -11.23
C ASN A 188 7.13 -3.65 -11.50
N SER A 189 6.36 -3.10 -10.57
CA SER A 189 5.76 -1.77 -10.68
C SER A 189 6.70 -0.63 -10.31
N TYR A 190 7.78 -0.91 -9.58
CA TYR A 190 8.75 0.10 -9.16
C TYR A 190 9.48 0.70 -10.37
N ARG A 191 9.52 2.03 -10.45
CA ARG A 191 10.12 2.79 -11.56
C ARG A 191 11.36 3.60 -11.17
N GLY A 192 11.94 3.31 -10.00
CA GLY A 192 13.13 4.01 -9.53
C GLY A 192 12.82 5.29 -8.74
N GLU A 193 11.56 5.56 -8.44
CA GLU A 193 11.15 6.75 -7.70
C GLU A 193 10.50 6.36 -6.37
N TYR A 194 10.92 7.04 -5.30
CA TYR A 194 10.40 6.83 -3.95
C TYR A 194 10.24 8.15 -3.22
N MET A 195 9.00 8.51 -2.87
CA MET A 195 8.68 9.74 -2.10
C MET A 195 9.44 10.97 -2.63
N SER A 196 9.46 11.17 -3.95
CA SER A 196 10.32 12.14 -4.69
C SER A 196 10.21 13.61 -4.22
N SER A 197 9.19 13.94 -3.40
CA SER A 197 9.03 15.28 -2.81
C SER A 197 9.91 15.52 -1.58
N TYR A 198 10.60 14.50 -1.05
CA TYR A 198 11.28 14.58 0.24
C TYR A 198 12.75 14.17 0.13
N SER A 199 13.66 15.10 0.45
CA SER A 199 15.12 14.91 0.40
C SER A 199 15.62 13.77 1.31
N TRP A 200 15.02 13.61 2.48
CA TRP A 200 15.37 12.56 3.43
C TRP A 200 15.03 11.14 2.95
N ALA A 201 14.21 10.98 1.92
CA ALA A 201 13.82 9.68 1.37
C ALA A 201 14.91 9.01 0.50
N SER A 202 15.95 9.76 0.11
CA SER A 202 17.01 9.34 -0.83
C SER A 202 17.75 8.06 -0.41
N MET A 203 17.94 7.81 0.88
CA MET A 203 18.58 6.58 1.35
C MET A 203 17.72 5.35 1.09
N THR A 204 16.43 5.42 1.40
CA THR A 204 15.49 4.32 1.14
C THR A 204 15.29 4.12 -0.37
N GLU A 205 15.25 5.19 -1.14
CA GLU A 205 15.22 5.13 -2.62
C GLU A 205 16.40 4.37 -3.18
N ALA A 206 17.62 4.66 -2.70
CA ALA A 206 18.83 3.95 -3.10
C ALA A 206 18.79 2.45 -2.75
N ILE A 207 18.25 2.10 -1.58
CA ILE A 207 18.08 0.69 -1.15
C ILE A 207 17.07 -0.02 -2.06
N LEU A 208 15.93 0.62 -2.37
CA LEU A 208 14.92 0.07 -3.28
C LEU A 208 15.50 -0.15 -4.67
N TYR A 209 16.22 0.84 -5.20
CA TYR A 209 16.88 0.76 -6.50
C TYR A 209 17.88 -0.40 -6.57
N TRP A 210 18.76 -0.50 -5.56
CA TRP A 210 19.74 -1.59 -5.47
C TRP A 210 19.05 -2.95 -5.40
N LYS A 211 18.01 -3.07 -4.57
CA LYS A 211 17.27 -4.33 -4.42
C LYS A 211 16.54 -4.71 -5.70
N ALA A 212 15.91 -3.75 -6.40
CA ALA A 212 15.26 -4.01 -7.69
C ALA A 212 16.24 -4.49 -8.79
N ALA A 213 17.49 -3.99 -8.76
CA ALA A 213 18.52 -4.37 -9.71
C ALA A 213 19.15 -5.76 -9.44
N ASN A 214 18.91 -6.36 -8.25
CA ASN A 214 19.52 -7.62 -7.81
C ASN A 214 18.49 -8.74 -7.55
N ILE A 215 17.25 -8.57 -8.01
CA ILE A 215 16.20 -9.59 -8.06
C ILE A 215 16.09 -10.14 -9.48
#